data_6b2895c7f51b66943660b7faeee0b528
#
_entry.id   6b2895c7f51b66943660b7faeee0b528
#
_cell.length_a   1.000
_cell.length_b   1.000
_cell.length_c   1.000
_cell.angle_alpha   90.00
_cell.angle_beta   90.00
_cell.angle_gamma   90.00
#
_symmetry.space_group_name_H-M   'P 1'
#
loop_
_entity.id
_entity.type
_entity.pdbx_description
1 polymer ?
#
loop_
_entity_poly.entity_id
_entity_poly.type
_entity_poly.pdbx_seq_one_letter_code
_entity_poly.pdbx_strand_id
1 'polypeptide(L)'
;MAKEKAPQADKADKADKAASAAKAEKAGRAADKAAKAKAAEQAADKPAKSTQPALPVPPARLAAHYREKVVPELVQKFGYKSAMEVPRIRKITLNMGVGETVGDKKTLDNAVGDMARIAGQKPVVTKARRSIANFKLRAGFPIGCMVTLRGARMYEFLDRLVNIAMPRIRDFRGVSNRAFDGRGSYSLGVKEQIIFPEIEYDKIDTLRGMNIAITTTAKSDDEARALLAAFRFPFKH
;
A
#
# COMPACT_ATOMS: atom_id res chain seq x y z
N MET A 1 77.23 -9.02 -47.83
CA MET A 1 77.34 -9.39 -46.41
C MET A 1 76.31 -8.62 -45.64
N ALA A 2 75.19 -9.30 -45.32
CA ALA A 2 74.10 -8.79 -44.57
C ALA A 2 74.40 -8.87 -43.06
N LYS A 3 74.06 -7.91 -42.29
CA LYS A 3 73.91 -8.04 -40.81
C LYS A 3 72.53 -7.56 -40.37
N GLU A 4 71.84 -8.54 -40.03
CA GLU A 4 70.57 -8.60 -39.29
C GLU A 4 70.63 -7.80 -37.98
N LYS A 5 69.70 -6.92 -37.72
CA LYS A 5 69.43 -6.38 -36.39
C LYS A 5 67.95 -6.59 -36.08
N ALA A 6 67.69 -7.60 -35.27
CA ALA A 6 66.39 -7.99 -34.77
C ALA A 6 65.89 -7.10 -33.64
N PRO A 7 64.63 -7.24 -33.20
CA PRO A 7 63.74 -6.21 -32.65
C PRO A 7 63.86 -6.10 -31.14
N GLN A 8 64.04 -4.91 -30.62
CA GLN A 8 63.95 -4.58 -29.17
C GLN A 8 62.72 -3.72 -28.79
N ALA A 9 61.91 -3.33 -29.76
CA ALA A 9 60.77 -2.43 -29.50
C ALA A 9 59.52 -3.11 -28.91
N ASP A 10 59.30 -4.39 -29.16
CA ASP A 10 58.03 -5.09 -28.76
C ASP A 10 57.94 -5.51 -27.28
N LYS A 11 59.04 -5.46 -26.53
CA LYS A 11 59.00 -5.82 -25.10
C LYS A 11 58.65 -4.67 -24.17
N ALA A 12 58.91 -3.41 -24.56
CA ALA A 12 58.57 -2.23 -23.75
C ALA A 12 57.06 -1.94 -23.76
N ASP A 13 56.42 -2.03 -24.93
CA ASP A 13 54.96 -1.79 -25.07
C ASP A 13 54.08 -2.82 -24.34
N LYS A 14 54.57 -4.05 -24.21
CA LYS A 14 53.84 -5.07 -23.44
C LYS A 14 53.90 -4.87 -21.92
N ALA A 15 54.99 -4.33 -21.43
CA ALA A 15 55.16 -4.05 -19.99
C ALA A 15 54.32 -2.84 -19.53
N ASP A 16 54.25 -1.77 -20.35
CA ASP A 16 53.43 -0.59 -20.05
C ASP A 16 51.92 -0.89 -20.12
N LYS A 17 51.51 -1.75 -21.05
CA LYS A 17 50.12 -2.16 -21.16
C LYS A 17 49.67 -3.07 -20.00
N ALA A 18 50.54 -3.90 -19.46
CA ALA A 18 50.28 -4.72 -18.27
C ALA A 18 50.25 -3.89 -16.98
N ALA A 19 51.09 -2.87 -16.86
CA ALA A 19 51.13 -1.95 -15.71
C ALA A 19 49.89 -1.03 -15.67
N SER A 20 49.40 -0.58 -16.83
CA SER A 20 48.18 0.23 -16.92
C SER A 20 46.92 -0.60 -16.61
N ALA A 21 46.84 -1.85 -17.05
CA ALA A 21 45.72 -2.77 -16.73
C ALA A 21 45.66 -3.10 -15.24
N ALA A 22 46.78 -3.37 -14.59
CA ALA A 22 46.85 -3.64 -13.15
C ALA A 22 46.51 -2.40 -12.29
N LYS A 23 46.79 -1.19 -12.78
CA LYS A 23 46.46 0.08 -12.12
C LYS A 23 44.94 0.37 -12.24
N ALA A 24 44.32 0.05 -13.38
CA ALA A 24 42.88 0.16 -13.59
C ALA A 24 42.08 -0.84 -12.71
N GLU A 25 42.58 -2.08 -12.58
CA GLU A 25 41.95 -3.10 -11.75
C GLU A 25 42.01 -2.81 -10.23
N LYS A 26 43.14 -2.23 -9.78
CA LYS A 26 43.28 -1.74 -8.40
C LYS A 26 42.36 -0.54 -8.11
N ALA A 27 42.19 0.37 -9.08
CA ALA A 27 41.27 1.51 -8.94
C ALA A 27 39.80 1.05 -8.90
N GLY A 28 39.42 0.08 -9.71
CA GLY A 28 38.06 -0.53 -9.68
C GLY A 28 37.73 -1.20 -8.34
N ARG A 29 38.69 -1.99 -7.81
CA ARG A 29 38.51 -2.64 -6.49
C ARG A 29 38.47 -1.66 -5.32
N ALA A 30 39.15 -0.53 -5.42
CA ALA A 30 39.09 0.53 -4.41
C ALA A 30 37.76 1.29 -4.46
N ALA A 31 37.21 1.53 -5.66
CA ALA A 31 35.89 2.15 -5.85
C ALA A 31 34.75 1.26 -5.35
N ASP A 32 34.80 -0.06 -5.62
CA ASP A 32 33.81 -1.02 -5.12
C ASP A 32 33.87 -1.15 -3.60
N LYS A 33 35.07 -1.11 -3.01
CA LYS A 33 35.22 -1.15 -1.55
C LYS A 33 34.68 0.12 -0.88
N ALA A 34 34.87 1.29 -1.50
CA ALA A 34 34.34 2.56 -1.04
C ALA A 34 32.82 2.65 -1.21
N ALA A 35 32.26 2.11 -2.31
CA ALA A 35 30.81 2.03 -2.52
C ALA A 35 30.13 1.08 -1.50
N LYS A 36 30.79 -0.05 -1.19
CA LYS A 36 30.30 -1.01 -0.20
C LYS A 36 30.39 -0.48 1.23
N ALA A 37 31.41 0.33 1.54
CA ALA A 37 31.53 1.01 2.83
C ALA A 37 30.47 2.10 3.02
N LYS A 38 30.20 2.93 1.99
CA LYS A 38 29.11 3.92 2.02
C LYS A 38 27.72 3.29 2.11
N ALA A 39 27.50 2.13 1.46
CA ALA A 39 26.25 1.37 1.59
C ALA A 39 26.08 0.76 2.99
N ALA A 40 27.16 0.35 3.65
CA ALA A 40 27.14 -0.13 5.03
C ALA A 40 26.90 0.99 6.04
N GLU A 41 27.45 2.18 5.82
CA GLU A 41 27.25 3.36 6.66
C GLU A 41 25.82 3.90 6.56
N GLN A 42 25.21 3.88 5.36
CA GLN A 42 23.78 4.20 5.17
C GLN A 42 22.83 3.15 5.73
N ALA A 43 23.29 1.91 5.93
CA ALA A 43 22.51 0.86 6.59
C ALA A 43 22.54 0.97 8.13
N ALA A 44 23.54 1.65 8.69
CA ALA A 44 23.66 1.85 10.14
C ALA A 44 22.78 3.01 10.67
N ASP A 45 22.35 3.92 9.80
CA ASP A 45 21.46 5.06 10.16
C ASP A 45 19.96 4.74 10.01
N LYS A 46 19.57 3.50 10.23
CA LYS A 46 18.17 3.19 10.48
C LYS A 46 17.87 3.58 11.93
N PRO A 47 16.99 4.57 12.17
CA PRO A 47 16.61 4.91 13.54
C PRO A 47 16.13 3.62 14.21
N ALA A 48 16.78 3.27 15.33
CA ALA A 48 16.37 2.17 16.17
C ALA A 48 14.86 2.29 16.40
N LYS A 49 14.10 1.24 16.07
CA LYS A 49 12.69 1.18 16.43
C LYS A 49 12.63 1.46 17.93
N SER A 50 12.10 2.62 18.30
CA SER A 50 11.84 2.94 19.68
C SER A 50 10.93 1.84 20.23
N THR A 51 11.51 0.92 20.96
CA THR A 51 10.81 -0.12 21.71
C THR A 51 10.23 0.54 22.97
N GLN A 52 9.40 1.57 22.79
CA GLN A 52 8.48 1.95 23.83
C GLN A 52 7.48 0.79 23.95
N PRO A 53 7.23 0.23 25.13
CA PRO A 53 6.18 -0.76 25.31
C PRO A 53 4.90 -0.13 24.84
N ALA A 54 4.35 -0.68 23.73
CA ALA A 54 3.10 -0.21 23.18
C ALA A 54 2.06 -0.32 24.30
N LEU A 55 1.50 0.80 24.74
CA LEU A 55 0.34 0.81 25.62
C LEU A 55 -0.66 -0.23 25.10
N PRO A 56 -1.26 -1.06 25.96
CA PRO A 56 -2.21 -2.08 25.50
C PRO A 56 -3.31 -1.40 24.70
N VAL A 57 -3.30 -1.63 23.39
CA VAL A 57 -4.33 -1.09 22.50
C VAL A 57 -5.64 -1.73 22.91
N PRO A 58 -6.66 -0.95 23.29
CA PRO A 58 -7.96 -1.50 23.67
C PRO A 58 -8.49 -2.38 22.53
N PRO A 59 -9.15 -3.51 22.83
CA PRO A 59 -9.69 -4.40 21.82
C PRO A 59 -10.69 -3.63 20.93
N ALA A 60 -10.55 -3.77 19.62
CA ALA A 60 -11.43 -3.11 18.68
C ALA A 60 -12.90 -3.51 18.93
N ARG A 61 -13.78 -2.54 19.16
CA ARG A 61 -15.20 -2.73 19.52
C ARG A 61 -15.93 -3.67 18.55
N LEU A 62 -15.73 -3.49 17.25
CA LEU A 62 -16.36 -4.34 16.24
C LEU A 62 -15.80 -5.76 16.21
N ALA A 63 -14.58 -6.01 16.70
CA ALA A 63 -14.05 -7.37 16.82
C ALA A 63 -14.75 -8.16 17.93
N ALA A 64 -15.09 -7.51 19.05
CA ALA A 64 -15.91 -8.10 20.12
C ALA A 64 -17.33 -8.34 19.61
N HIS A 65 -17.95 -7.32 19.00
CA HIS A 65 -19.29 -7.42 18.40
C HIS A 65 -19.41 -8.58 17.38
N TYR A 66 -18.38 -8.79 16.56
CA TYR A 66 -18.36 -9.92 15.64
C TYR A 66 -18.47 -11.26 16.36
N ARG A 67 -17.69 -11.46 17.43
CA ARG A 67 -17.66 -12.74 18.17
C ARG A 67 -18.93 -12.99 18.96
N GLU A 68 -19.47 -11.95 19.58
CA GLU A 68 -20.60 -12.07 20.52
C GLU A 68 -21.96 -12.10 19.83
N LYS A 69 -22.14 -11.34 18.76
CA LYS A 69 -23.43 -11.15 18.10
C LYS A 69 -23.48 -11.68 16.68
N VAL A 70 -22.51 -11.31 15.83
CA VAL A 70 -22.57 -11.61 14.40
C VAL A 70 -22.39 -13.11 14.12
N VAL A 71 -21.49 -13.79 14.83
CA VAL A 71 -21.27 -15.23 14.64
C VAL A 71 -22.52 -16.05 14.96
N PRO A 72 -23.18 -15.92 16.14
CA PRO A 72 -24.38 -16.70 16.43
C PRO A 72 -25.55 -16.37 15.48
N GLU A 73 -25.73 -15.11 15.09
CA GLU A 73 -26.75 -14.67 14.15
C GLU A 73 -26.57 -15.32 12.76
N LEU A 74 -25.34 -15.33 12.23
CA LEU A 74 -25.05 -15.96 10.94
C LEU A 74 -25.16 -17.49 10.99
N VAL A 75 -24.79 -18.13 12.11
CA VAL A 75 -24.97 -19.57 12.29
C VAL A 75 -26.46 -19.93 12.25
N GLN A 76 -27.31 -19.17 12.92
CA GLN A 76 -28.77 -19.40 12.88
C GLN A 76 -29.33 -19.17 11.48
N LYS A 77 -28.86 -18.14 10.75
CA LYS A 77 -29.40 -17.78 9.44
C LYS A 77 -29.03 -18.74 8.33
N PHE A 78 -27.80 -19.24 8.32
CA PHE A 78 -27.25 -20.07 7.23
C PHE A 78 -27.01 -21.52 7.63
N GLY A 79 -27.20 -21.90 8.89
CA GLY A 79 -27.07 -23.27 9.36
C GLY A 79 -25.66 -23.85 9.30
N TYR A 80 -24.63 -23.04 9.56
CA TYR A 80 -23.23 -23.50 9.54
C TYR A 80 -22.97 -24.57 10.61
N LYS A 81 -22.24 -25.62 10.24
CA LYS A 81 -21.89 -26.72 11.14
C LYS A 81 -20.81 -26.36 12.14
N SER A 82 -19.95 -25.40 11.81
CA SER A 82 -18.83 -24.97 12.64
C SER A 82 -18.71 -23.46 12.67
N ALA A 83 -18.34 -22.91 13.82
CA ALA A 83 -18.04 -21.48 13.97
C ALA A 83 -16.88 -21.00 13.07
N MET A 84 -16.00 -21.91 12.63
CA MET A 84 -14.90 -21.59 11.71
C MET A 84 -15.34 -21.41 10.26
N GLU A 85 -16.52 -21.89 9.89
CA GLU A 85 -17.10 -21.74 8.56
C GLU A 85 -17.77 -20.37 8.38
N VAL A 86 -18.12 -19.70 9.47
CA VAL A 86 -18.78 -18.40 9.45
C VAL A 86 -17.92 -17.38 8.72
N PRO A 87 -18.50 -16.62 7.76
CA PRO A 87 -17.79 -15.62 6.99
C PRO A 87 -17.27 -14.50 7.90
N ARG A 88 -16.03 -14.07 7.63
CA ARG A 88 -15.36 -12.97 8.34
C ARG A 88 -14.70 -12.01 7.37
N ILE A 89 -14.49 -10.77 7.80
CA ILE A 89 -13.70 -9.80 7.04
C ILE A 89 -12.22 -10.20 7.14
N ARG A 90 -11.58 -10.38 6.00
CA ARG A 90 -10.17 -10.80 5.90
C ARG A 90 -9.21 -9.62 5.83
N LYS A 91 -9.57 -8.61 5.04
CA LYS A 91 -8.80 -7.38 4.84
C LYS A 91 -9.68 -6.27 4.29
N ILE A 92 -9.26 -5.03 4.52
CA ILE A 92 -9.78 -3.85 3.82
C ILE A 92 -8.62 -3.23 3.07
N THR A 93 -8.79 -3.00 1.78
CA THR A 93 -7.80 -2.36 0.92
C THR A 93 -8.29 -0.98 0.54
N LEU A 94 -7.49 0.04 0.87
CA LEU A 94 -7.71 1.42 0.47
C LEU A 94 -6.79 1.73 -0.71
N ASN A 95 -7.32 2.32 -1.76
CA ASN A 95 -6.54 2.74 -2.91
C ASN A 95 -6.93 4.15 -3.33
N MET A 96 -5.93 5.01 -3.52
CA MET A 96 -6.09 6.35 -4.03
C MET A 96 -5.25 6.50 -5.29
N GLY A 97 -5.93 6.71 -6.42
CA GLY A 97 -5.28 6.99 -7.69
C GLY A 97 -5.08 8.49 -7.86
N VAL A 98 -3.85 8.93 -8.09
CA VAL A 98 -3.51 10.34 -8.28
C VAL A 98 -2.90 10.51 -9.66
N GLY A 99 -3.73 10.82 -10.66
CA GLY A 99 -3.27 11.00 -12.06
C GLY A 99 -2.45 12.28 -12.26
N GLU A 100 -2.65 13.27 -11.41
CA GLU A 100 -1.99 14.58 -11.45
C GLU A 100 -0.48 14.51 -11.13
N THR A 101 -0.01 13.40 -10.55
CA THR A 101 1.41 13.17 -10.22
C THR A 101 2.34 13.23 -11.42
N VAL A 102 1.81 13.12 -12.62
CA VAL A 102 2.58 13.28 -13.86
C VAL A 102 3.14 14.70 -13.99
N GLY A 103 2.40 15.70 -13.50
CA GLY A 103 2.82 17.12 -13.49
C GLY A 103 3.55 17.51 -12.21
N ASP A 104 3.05 17.12 -11.05
CA ASP A 104 3.59 17.52 -9.75
C ASP A 104 3.71 16.33 -8.77
N LYS A 105 4.95 16.08 -8.34
CA LYS A 105 5.24 15.02 -7.36
C LYS A 105 4.72 15.33 -5.96
N LYS A 106 4.62 16.62 -5.58
CA LYS A 106 4.12 17.02 -4.25
C LYS A 106 2.69 16.57 -4.00
N THR A 107 1.88 16.53 -5.06
CA THR A 107 0.50 16.03 -5.01
C THR A 107 0.40 14.60 -4.49
N LEU A 108 1.38 13.75 -4.85
CA LEU A 108 1.45 12.39 -4.34
C LEU A 108 1.86 12.34 -2.86
N ASP A 109 2.83 13.15 -2.45
CA ASP A 109 3.29 13.18 -1.06
C ASP A 109 2.15 13.63 -0.13
N ASN A 110 1.34 14.61 -0.54
CA ASN A 110 0.14 15.03 0.16
C ASN A 110 -0.89 13.89 0.24
N ALA A 111 -1.16 13.19 -0.88
CA ALA A 111 -2.07 12.03 -0.88
C ALA A 111 -1.59 10.89 0.03
N VAL A 112 -0.28 10.63 0.08
CA VAL A 112 0.34 9.66 1.00
C VAL A 112 0.16 10.09 2.45
N GLY A 113 0.30 11.40 2.74
CA GLY A 113 0.06 11.98 4.05
C GLY A 113 -1.39 11.79 4.52
N ASP A 114 -2.36 12.11 3.67
CA ASP A 114 -3.79 11.95 3.95
C ASP A 114 -4.16 10.49 4.17
N MET A 115 -3.69 9.61 3.27
CA MET A 115 -3.92 8.17 3.41
C MET A 115 -3.29 7.60 4.70
N ALA A 116 -2.13 8.11 5.13
CA ALA A 116 -1.48 7.69 6.37
C ALA A 116 -2.29 8.09 7.61
N ARG A 117 -2.91 9.28 7.61
CA ARG A 117 -3.80 9.74 8.68
C ARG A 117 -5.06 8.88 8.78
N ILE A 118 -5.72 8.61 7.64
CA ILE A 118 -6.92 7.77 7.56
C ILE A 118 -6.65 6.33 8.00
N ALA A 119 -5.56 5.74 7.49
CA ALA A 119 -5.26 4.31 7.69
C ALA A 119 -4.54 4.02 9.02
N GLY A 120 -3.92 5.02 9.66
CA GLY A 120 -3.07 4.84 10.83
C GLY A 120 -1.80 4.02 10.56
N GLN A 121 -1.41 3.85 9.29
CA GLN A 121 -0.18 3.19 8.88
C GLN A 121 0.37 3.78 7.58
N LYS A 122 1.68 3.64 7.36
CA LYS A 122 2.36 4.16 6.17
C LYS A 122 1.84 3.50 4.89
N PRO A 123 1.34 4.26 3.90
CA PRO A 123 0.90 3.74 2.61
C PRO A 123 2.07 3.28 1.75
N VAL A 124 1.76 2.39 0.82
CA VAL A 124 2.68 1.97 -0.23
C VAL A 124 2.39 2.78 -1.49
N VAL A 125 3.41 3.42 -2.04
CA VAL A 125 3.30 4.14 -3.32
C VAL A 125 3.21 3.12 -4.45
N THR A 126 2.16 3.23 -5.27
CA THR A 126 1.94 2.38 -6.43
C THR A 126 2.59 2.98 -7.67
N LYS A 127 3.34 2.16 -8.42
CA LYS A 127 4.09 2.56 -9.61
C LYS A 127 3.47 1.99 -10.87
N ALA A 128 3.57 2.73 -11.99
CA ALA A 128 3.12 2.28 -13.29
C ALA A 128 3.87 1.01 -13.73
N ARG A 129 3.15 0.01 -14.20
CA ARG A 129 3.74 -1.25 -14.70
C ARG A 129 4.22 -1.13 -16.15
N ARG A 130 3.52 -0.36 -16.96
CA ARG A 130 3.79 -0.18 -18.40
C ARG A 130 3.83 1.30 -18.76
N SER A 131 4.58 1.63 -19.81
CA SER A 131 4.57 2.97 -20.39
C SER A 131 3.38 3.13 -21.32
N ILE A 132 2.62 4.22 -21.18
CA ILE A 132 1.46 4.55 -22.02
C ILE A 132 1.61 6.00 -22.46
N ALA A 133 1.82 6.21 -23.77
CA ALA A 133 2.09 7.54 -24.35
C ALA A 133 0.90 8.51 -24.18
N ASN A 134 -0.34 8.05 -24.38
CA ASN A 134 -1.55 8.85 -24.21
C ASN A 134 -1.67 9.50 -22.82
N PHE A 135 -1.26 8.80 -21.77
CA PHE A 135 -1.30 9.30 -20.39
C PHE A 135 0.04 9.94 -19.97
N LYS A 136 0.99 10.09 -20.87
CA LYS A 136 2.34 10.61 -20.56
C LYS A 136 3.05 9.84 -19.43
N LEU A 137 2.76 8.54 -19.31
CA LEU A 137 3.28 7.66 -18.26
C LEU A 137 4.45 6.83 -18.76
N ARG A 138 5.48 6.68 -17.91
CA ARG A 138 6.58 5.74 -18.09
C ARG A 138 6.53 4.65 -17.02
N ALA A 139 7.04 3.47 -17.34
CA ALA A 139 7.17 2.38 -16.36
C ALA A 139 8.01 2.86 -15.15
N GLY A 140 7.56 2.49 -13.95
CA GLY A 140 8.18 2.91 -12.69
C GLY A 140 7.73 4.27 -12.16
N PHE A 141 6.91 5.01 -12.90
CA PHE A 141 6.39 6.31 -12.45
C PHE A 141 5.38 6.12 -11.29
N PRO A 142 5.46 6.90 -10.20
CA PRO A 142 4.49 6.81 -9.10
C PRO A 142 3.15 7.43 -9.53
N ILE A 143 2.04 6.69 -9.32
CA ILE A 143 0.70 7.11 -9.80
C ILE A 143 -0.32 7.19 -8.67
N GLY A 144 -0.07 6.57 -7.53
CA GLY A 144 -1.03 6.54 -6.46
C GLY A 144 -0.48 5.91 -5.19
N CYS A 145 -1.34 5.72 -4.22
CA CYS A 145 -0.99 5.07 -2.96
C CYS A 145 -2.05 4.03 -2.57
N MET A 146 -1.63 3.01 -1.85
CA MET A 146 -2.47 1.90 -1.41
C MET A 146 -2.11 1.49 0.02
N VAL A 147 -3.13 1.09 0.77
CA VAL A 147 -2.99 0.50 2.11
C VAL A 147 -3.82 -0.76 2.21
N THR A 148 -3.30 -1.77 2.89
CA THR A 148 -4.05 -2.96 3.27
C THR A 148 -4.16 -3.03 4.78
N LEU A 149 -5.38 -2.94 5.29
CA LEU A 149 -5.70 -3.02 6.71
C LEU A 149 -6.10 -4.45 7.09
N ARG A 150 -5.61 -4.92 8.26
CA ARG A 150 -5.93 -6.23 8.84
C ARG A 150 -6.03 -6.15 10.36
N GLY A 151 -6.67 -7.15 10.98
CA GLY A 151 -6.78 -7.27 12.44
C GLY A 151 -7.47 -6.08 13.11
N ALA A 152 -6.98 -5.60 14.23
CA ALA A 152 -7.60 -4.52 15.01
C ALA A 152 -7.78 -3.24 14.19
N ARG A 153 -6.77 -2.79 13.46
CA ARG A 153 -6.83 -1.58 12.61
C ARG A 153 -7.93 -1.66 11.54
N MET A 154 -8.17 -2.84 11.01
CA MET A 154 -9.24 -3.08 10.03
C MET A 154 -10.63 -2.85 10.66
N TYR A 155 -10.87 -3.39 11.85
CA TYR A 155 -12.14 -3.20 12.54
C TYR A 155 -12.36 -1.76 13.00
N GLU A 156 -11.30 -1.08 13.43
CA GLU A 156 -11.36 0.33 13.80
C GLU A 156 -11.65 1.24 12.61
N PHE A 157 -11.01 0.97 11.47
CA PHE A 157 -11.32 1.67 10.24
C PHE A 157 -12.77 1.42 9.80
N LEU A 158 -13.26 0.17 9.90
CA LEU A 158 -14.64 -0.17 9.55
C LEU A 158 -15.63 0.57 10.45
N ASP A 159 -15.36 0.66 11.73
CA ASP A 159 -16.20 1.38 12.70
C ASP A 159 -16.31 2.87 12.35
N ARG A 160 -15.18 3.52 12.07
CA ARG A 160 -15.15 4.92 11.64
C ARG A 160 -15.84 5.12 10.29
N LEU A 161 -15.63 4.20 9.35
CA LEU A 161 -16.24 4.25 8.02
C LEU A 161 -17.76 4.23 8.13
N VAL A 162 -18.34 3.25 8.86
CA VAL A 162 -19.79 3.05 8.95
C VAL A 162 -20.48 4.11 9.79
N ASN A 163 -19.93 4.42 10.98
CA ASN A 163 -20.62 5.29 11.94
C ASN A 163 -20.32 6.77 11.77
N ILE A 164 -19.17 7.14 11.19
CA ILE A 164 -18.75 8.53 11.08
C ILE A 164 -18.64 9.00 9.63
N ALA A 165 -17.87 8.28 8.79
CA ALA A 165 -17.54 8.75 7.45
C ALA A 165 -18.73 8.65 6.49
N MET A 166 -19.46 7.53 6.45
CA MET A 166 -20.58 7.37 5.54
C MET A 166 -21.71 8.39 5.76
N PRO A 167 -22.16 8.68 6.99
CA PRO A 167 -23.19 9.70 7.21
C PRO A 167 -22.76 11.11 6.80
N ARG A 168 -21.46 11.39 6.71
CA ARG A 168 -20.90 12.67 6.28
C ARG A 168 -20.77 12.82 4.76
N ILE A 169 -21.05 11.75 4.00
CA ILE A 169 -21.05 11.83 2.54
C ILE A 169 -22.19 12.75 2.10
N ARG A 170 -21.85 13.67 1.21
CA ARG A 170 -22.84 14.57 0.60
C ARG A 170 -23.91 13.75 -0.16
N ASP A 171 -25.19 14.08 0.07
CA ASP A 171 -26.35 13.41 -0.55
C ASP A 171 -26.35 11.88 -0.38
N PHE A 172 -25.94 11.39 0.79
CA PHE A 172 -25.86 9.97 1.06
C PHE A 172 -27.25 9.33 1.09
N ARG A 173 -27.48 8.36 0.20
CA ARG A 173 -28.74 7.58 0.08
C ARG A 173 -28.55 6.08 0.34
N GLY A 174 -27.44 5.72 0.99
CA GLY A 174 -27.06 4.33 1.18
C GLY A 174 -26.10 3.83 0.09
N VAL A 175 -25.45 2.70 0.35
CA VAL A 175 -24.50 2.04 -0.54
C VAL A 175 -25.19 1.00 -1.43
N SER A 176 -24.67 0.80 -2.64
CA SER A 176 -25.27 -0.09 -3.63
C SER A 176 -25.20 -1.55 -3.21
N ASN A 177 -26.32 -2.28 -3.32
CA ASN A 177 -26.37 -3.74 -3.14
C ASN A 177 -25.70 -4.53 -4.27
N ARG A 178 -25.37 -3.88 -5.41
CA ARG A 178 -24.80 -4.52 -6.61
C ARG A 178 -23.27 -4.46 -6.67
N ALA A 179 -22.63 -3.90 -5.65
CA ALA A 179 -21.17 -3.70 -5.65
C ALA A 179 -20.39 -4.89 -5.07
N PHE A 180 -21.01 -6.07 -5.05
CA PHE A 180 -20.36 -7.35 -4.76
C PHE A 180 -19.72 -7.93 -6.02
N ASP A 181 -18.68 -8.76 -5.85
CA ASP A 181 -17.89 -9.36 -6.93
C ASP A 181 -18.34 -10.78 -7.35
N GLY A 182 -19.45 -11.28 -6.85
CA GLY A 182 -19.91 -12.67 -7.05
C GLY A 182 -19.19 -13.70 -6.16
N ARG A 183 -18.20 -13.26 -5.37
CA ARG A 183 -17.41 -14.09 -4.45
C ARG A 183 -17.39 -13.56 -3.02
N GLY A 184 -18.37 -12.72 -2.70
CA GLY A 184 -18.53 -12.18 -1.36
C GLY A 184 -17.59 -11.04 -0.97
N SER A 185 -16.83 -10.44 -1.88
CA SER A 185 -16.09 -9.20 -1.62
C SER A 185 -16.89 -7.98 -2.06
N TYR A 186 -16.77 -6.88 -1.31
CA TYR A 186 -17.52 -5.66 -1.55
C TYR A 186 -16.59 -4.50 -1.87
N SER A 187 -16.93 -3.70 -2.88
CA SER A 187 -16.16 -2.53 -3.29
C SER A 187 -17.01 -1.28 -3.29
N LEU A 188 -16.48 -0.19 -2.73
CA LEU A 188 -17.13 1.11 -2.76
C LEU A 188 -16.13 2.21 -3.10
N GLY A 189 -16.59 3.24 -3.80
CA GLY A 189 -15.83 4.45 -4.10
C GLY A 189 -16.34 5.62 -3.26
N VAL A 190 -15.43 6.36 -2.68
CA VAL A 190 -15.67 7.61 -1.99
C VAL A 190 -15.11 8.73 -2.86
N LYS A 191 -15.89 9.78 -3.09
CA LYS A 191 -15.50 10.90 -3.96
C LYS A 191 -14.56 11.88 -3.27
N GLU A 192 -14.68 12.04 -1.97
CA GLU A 192 -14.01 13.08 -1.20
C GLU A 192 -13.37 12.49 0.07
N GLN A 193 -12.08 12.76 0.29
CA GLN A 193 -11.39 12.32 1.52
C GLN A 193 -11.82 13.06 2.79
N ILE A 194 -12.47 14.22 2.65
CA ILE A 194 -12.92 15.09 3.76
C ILE A 194 -13.95 14.41 4.68
N ILE A 195 -14.62 13.37 4.21
CA ILE A 195 -15.58 12.63 5.04
C ILE A 195 -14.94 12.02 6.29
N PHE A 196 -13.63 11.79 6.26
CA PHE A 196 -12.89 11.27 7.40
C PHE A 196 -12.50 12.39 8.37
N PRO A 197 -12.80 12.25 9.68
CA PRO A 197 -12.55 13.29 10.68
C PRO A 197 -11.06 13.58 10.91
N GLU A 198 -10.18 12.67 10.50
CA GLU A 198 -8.73 12.81 10.61
C GLU A 198 -8.13 13.82 9.63
N ILE A 199 -8.93 14.23 8.65
CA ILE A 199 -8.51 15.18 7.61
C ILE A 199 -9.12 16.55 7.89
N GLU A 200 -8.25 17.53 8.09
CA GLU A 200 -8.63 18.92 8.27
C GLU A 200 -8.79 19.60 6.90
N TYR A 201 -9.92 20.27 6.68
CA TYR A 201 -10.24 20.93 5.42
C TYR A 201 -9.19 21.96 5.00
N ASP A 202 -8.68 22.75 5.95
CA ASP A 202 -7.73 23.83 5.70
C ASP A 202 -6.33 23.36 5.24
N LYS A 203 -6.03 22.08 5.44
CA LYS A 203 -4.74 21.48 5.09
C LYS A 203 -4.75 20.69 3.78
N ILE A 204 -5.90 20.67 3.09
CA ILE A 204 -6.06 19.93 1.84
C ILE A 204 -5.73 20.85 0.65
N ASP A 205 -4.90 20.36 -0.26
CA ASP A 205 -4.60 21.03 -1.53
C ASP A 205 -5.69 20.76 -2.59
N THR A 206 -6.11 19.49 -2.74
CA THR A 206 -7.14 19.06 -3.71
C THR A 206 -8.03 17.98 -3.13
N LEU A 207 -9.29 17.94 -3.57
CA LEU A 207 -10.23 16.87 -3.25
C LEU A 207 -9.85 15.60 -4.01
N ARG A 208 -9.64 14.49 -3.29
CA ARG A 208 -9.29 13.20 -3.88
C ARG A 208 -10.27 12.13 -3.46
N GLY A 209 -10.68 11.35 -4.46
CA GLY A 209 -11.45 10.15 -4.21
C GLY A 209 -10.58 8.97 -3.80
N MET A 210 -11.19 7.99 -3.14
CA MET A 210 -10.56 6.72 -2.82
C MET A 210 -11.48 5.54 -3.07
N ASN A 211 -10.89 4.42 -3.42
CA ASN A 211 -11.58 3.15 -3.52
C ASN A 211 -11.32 2.31 -2.28
N ILE A 212 -12.38 1.74 -1.71
CA ILE A 212 -12.35 0.89 -0.52
C ILE A 212 -12.84 -0.48 -0.94
N ALA A 213 -12.01 -1.51 -0.83
CA ALA A 213 -12.37 -2.88 -1.13
C ALA A 213 -12.33 -3.70 0.17
N ILE A 214 -13.48 -4.27 0.55
CA ILE A 214 -13.66 -5.12 1.71
C ILE A 214 -13.64 -6.57 1.24
N THR A 215 -12.59 -7.30 1.54
CA THR A 215 -12.46 -8.72 1.19
C THR A 215 -12.94 -9.56 2.36
N THR A 216 -13.93 -10.42 2.11
CA THR A 216 -14.45 -11.36 3.09
C THR A 216 -14.03 -12.80 2.79
N THR A 217 -14.40 -13.73 3.65
CA THR A 217 -14.24 -15.18 3.43
C THR A 217 -15.54 -15.84 3.01
N ALA A 218 -16.60 -15.06 2.76
CA ALA A 218 -17.89 -15.57 2.31
C ALA A 218 -17.74 -16.31 0.97
N LYS A 219 -18.56 -17.33 0.78
CA LYS A 219 -18.61 -18.11 -0.46
C LYS A 219 -19.57 -17.50 -1.48
N SER A 220 -20.60 -16.81 -1.00
CA SER A 220 -21.64 -16.16 -1.80
C SER A 220 -21.83 -14.69 -1.41
N ASP A 221 -22.44 -13.91 -2.31
CA ASP A 221 -22.74 -12.50 -2.05
C ASP A 221 -23.82 -12.34 -0.96
N ASP A 222 -24.74 -13.30 -0.82
CA ASP A 222 -25.78 -13.27 0.21
C ASP A 222 -25.21 -13.44 1.61
N GLU A 223 -24.23 -14.33 1.79
CA GLU A 223 -23.48 -14.47 3.04
C GLU A 223 -22.72 -13.19 3.38
N ALA A 224 -22.04 -12.59 2.39
CA ALA A 224 -21.31 -11.35 2.57
C ALA A 224 -22.22 -10.16 2.88
N ARG A 225 -23.38 -10.10 2.22
CA ARG A 225 -24.41 -9.08 2.50
C ARG A 225 -24.93 -9.19 3.92
N ALA A 226 -25.24 -10.40 4.38
CA ALA A 226 -25.68 -10.65 5.74
C ALA A 226 -24.59 -10.26 6.76
N LEU A 227 -23.32 -10.62 6.48
CA LEU A 227 -22.18 -10.23 7.30
C LEU A 227 -22.07 -8.71 7.43
N LEU A 228 -22.07 -7.97 6.32
CA LEU A 228 -21.95 -6.52 6.33
C LEU A 228 -23.18 -5.85 6.95
N ALA A 229 -24.38 -6.38 6.74
CA ALA A 229 -25.61 -5.90 7.39
C ALA A 229 -25.53 -6.03 8.92
N ALA A 230 -24.99 -7.13 9.44
CA ALA A 230 -24.73 -7.33 10.87
C ALA A 230 -23.73 -6.30 11.45
N PHE A 231 -22.82 -5.76 10.62
CA PHE A 231 -21.96 -4.61 10.95
C PHE A 231 -22.65 -3.24 10.74
N ARG A 232 -23.97 -3.22 10.51
CA ARG A 232 -24.78 -2.02 10.26
C ARG A 232 -24.37 -1.23 9.02
N PHE A 233 -23.92 -1.93 7.98
CA PHE A 233 -23.61 -1.28 6.71
C PHE A 233 -24.91 -0.72 6.10
N PRO A 234 -24.96 0.57 5.74
CA PRO A 234 -26.19 1.23 5.28
C PRO A 234 -26.47 0.91 3.80
N PHE A 235 -26.94 -0.30 3.53
CA PHE A 235 -27.36 -0.68 2.18
C PHE A 235 -28.60 0.07 1.73
N LYS A 236 -28.66 0.36 0.45
CA LYS A 236 -29.83 0.95 -0.20
C LYS A 236 -30.93 -0.13 -0.31
N HIS A 237 -32.12 0.21 0.14
CA HIS A 237 -33.31 -0.61 -0.05
C HIS A 237 -33.81 -0.58 -1.49
#